data_e60b47e54ea4108cf4eb00c0245db8fc
#
_entry.id   e60b47e54ea4108cf4eb00c0245db8fc
#
_cell.length_a   1.000
_cell.length_b   1.000
_cell.length_c   1.000
_cell.angle_alpha   90.00
_cell.angle_beta   90.00
_cell.angle_gamma   90.00
#
_symmetry.space_group_name_H-M   'P 1'
#
loop_
_entity.id
_entity.type
_entity.pdbx_description
1 polymer ?
#
loop_
_entity_poly.entity_id
_entity_poly.type
_entity_poly.pdbx_seq_one_letter_code
_entity_poly.pdbx_strand_id
1 'polypeptide(L)'
;MDVRASVMARPALKPALRRVWRDAATLQIGLDPTHALIVGDIDDGVARWLEQLDGSREFADALNVAADCGVESPKARAVLDLLAQCGAIEDAAADRAVLRELSTVERERLAPDLAALSVRDDAIDGGAAALARRRARAVTVYGAGRIGASIAVLLAAAGIGYVRVKDQGLTRPADLAPAGIAFDQLDRRRDTAAARAARRAAPSVTAA
;
A
#
# COMPACT_ATOMS: atom_id res chain seq x y z
N MET A 1 -22.10 -0.04 19.14
CA MET A 1 -20.95 -0.90 19.44
C MET A 1 -20.49 -1.46 18.09
N ASP A 2 -19.46 -0.83 17.51
CA ASP A 2 -19.07 -1.14 16.13
C ASP A 2 -18.19 -2.41 16.13
N VAL A 3 -18.61 -3.40 15.34
CA VAL A 3 -18.11 -4.81 15.36
C VAL A 3 -16.75 -4.96 14.64
N ARG A 4 -16.10 -3.86 14.24
CA ARG A 4 -14.94 -3.94 13.33
C ARG A 4 -13.69 -4.59 13.94
N ALA A 5 -13.36 -4.34 15.19
CA ALA A 5 -12.17 -4.94 15.80
C ALA A 5 -12.35 -6.44 16.11
N SER A 6 -13.54 -6.87 16.53
CA SER A 6 -13.83 -8.27 16.86
C SER A 6 -13.84 -9.22 15.65
N VAL A 7 -13.81 -8.69 14.44
CA VAL A 7 -13.79 -9.47 13.18
C VAL A 7 -12.35 -9.69 12.68
N MET A 8 -11.36 -8.95 13.22
CA MET A 8 -9.96 -9.12 12.82
C MET A 8 -9.36 -10.38 13.41
N ALA A 9 -8.73 -11.19 12.57
CA ALA A 9 -8.03 -12.38 13.03
C ALA A 9 -6.64 -12.07 13.59
N ARG A 10 -5.89 -11.17 12.93
CA ARG A 10 -4.53 -10.77 13.32
C ARG A 10 -4.35 -9.26 13.23
N PRO A 11 -4.61 -8.53 14.34
CA PRO A 11 -4.55 -7.09 14.35
C PRO A 11 -3.11 -6.57 14.18
N ALA A 12 -2.95 -5.60 13.28
CA ALA A 12 -1.68 -4.91 13.04
C ALA A 12 -1.91 -3.42 12.90
N LEU A 13 -1.07 -2.60 13.54
CA LEU A 13 -1.03 -1.17 13.24
C LEU A 13 -0.56 -0.97 11.79
N LYS A 14 -1.26 -0.11 11.04
CA LYS A 14 -0.91 0.14 9.63
C LYS A 14 0.52 0.69 9.51
N PRO A 15 1.41 0.03 8.74
CA PRO A 15 2.81 0.46 8.62
C PRO A 15 2.98 1.86 8.04
N ALA A 16 2.02 2.33 7.22
CA ALA A 16 2.02 3.65 6.62
C ALA A 16 1.77 4.78 7.63
N LEU A 17 1.18 4.48 8.77
CA LEU A 17 0.88 5.47 9.80
C LEU A 17 2.05 5.58 10.78
N ARG A 18 2.89 6.61 10.62
CA ARG A 18 4.00 6.88 11.54
C ARG A 18 3.48 7.18 12.93
N ARG A 19 4.16 6.64 13.94
CA ARG A 19 3.90 6.88 15.36
C ARG A 19 4.85 7.94 15.87
N VAL A 20 4.32 8.98 16.51
CA VAL A 20 5.08 10.10 17.06
C VAL A 20 4.57 10.40 18.46
N TRP A 21 5.43 10.30 19.45
CA TRP A 21 5.12 10.74 20.80
C TRP A 21 5.15 12.27 20.84
N ARG A 22 4.04 12.87 21.25
CA ARG A 22 3.90 14.32 21.43
C ARG A 22 4.39 14.75 22.82
N ASP A 23 4.17 13.89 23.79
CA ASP A 23 4.62 13.98 25.16
C ASP A 23 4.67 12.56 25.78
N ALA A 24 4.88 12.45 27.10
CA ALA A 24 5.05 11.18 27.80
C ALA A 24 3.79 10.28 27.78
N ALA A 25 2.59 10.83 27.52
CA ALA A 25 1.33 10.11 27.59
C ALA A 25 0.45 10.27 26.34
N THR A 26 0.92 10.98 25.31
CA THR A 26 0.16 11.28 24.10
C THR A 26 0.87 10.76 22.86
N LEU A 27 0.25 9.80 22.17
CA LEU A 27 0.73 9.24 20.92
C LEU A 27 -0.08 9.77 19.73
N GLN A 28 0.62 10.29 18.73
CA GLN A 28 0.04 10.58 17.44
C GLN A 28 0.36 9.44 16.47
N ILE A 29 -0.67 8.92 15.79
CA ILE A 29 -0.58 7.89 14.75
C ILE A 29 -0.99 8.55 13.44
N GLY A 30 -0.06 8.61 12.48
CA GLY A 30 -0.23 9.35 11.21
C GLY A 30 0.23 10.79 11.30
N LEU A 31 0.67 11.35 10.16
CA LEU A 31 1.14 12.73 10.03
C LEU A 31 0.18 13.62 9.24
N ASP A 32 -0.63 13.03 8.37
CA ASP A 32 -1.62 13.75 7.58
C ASP A 32 -2.78 14.18 8.49
N PRO A 33 -3.11 15.48 8.59
CA PRO A 33 -4.18 15.97 9.44
C PRO A 33 -5.55 15.32 9.20
N THR A 34 -5.79 14.80 7.98
CA THR A 34 -7.05 14.14 7.62
C THR A 34 -7.16 12.69 8.12
N HIS A 35 -6.01 12.07 8.45
CA HIS A 35 -5.92 10.66 8.86
C HIS A 35 -5.15 10.48 10.18
N ALA A 36 -4.69 11.57 10.80
CA ALA A 36 -3.96 11.49 12.05
C ALA A 36 -4.91 11.24 13.22
N LEU A 37 -4.57 10.24 14.03
CA LEU A 37 -5.22 9.94 15.31
C LEU A 37 -4.31 10.42 16.45
N ILE A 38 -4.86 11.15 17.40
CA ILE A 38 -4.17 11.51 18.64
C ILE A 38 -4.84 10.75 19.78
N VAL A 39 -4.05 9.92 20.46
CA VAL A 39 -4.48 9.13 21.61
C VAL A 39 -3.76 9.65 22.84
N GLY A 40 -4.54 10.16 23.79
CA GLY A 40 -4.02 10.58 25.10
C GLY A 40 -4.17 9.48 26.15
N ASP A 41 -3.67 9.75 27.34
CA ASP A 41 -3.71 8.86 28.52
C ASP A 41 -3.12 7.46 28.26
N ILE A 42 -2.08 7.41 27.45
CA ILE A 42 -1.31 6.19 27.17
C ILE A 42 -0.30 6.00 28.29
N ASP A 43 -0.48 4.95 29.06
CA ASP A 43 0.51 4.47 30.03
C ASP A 43 1.61 3.61 29.34
N ASP A 44 2.70 3.34 30.05
CA ASP A 44 3.80 2.52 29.56
C ASP A 44 3.39 1.11 29.13
N GLY A 45 2.34 0.55 29.75
CA GLY A 45 1.80 -0.76 29.39
C GLY A 45 1.16 -0.74 28.02
N VAL A 46 0.25 0.21 27.80
CA VAL A 46 -0.39 0.42 26.47
C VAL A 46 0.65 0.72 25.40
N ALA A 47 1.64 1.58 25.72
CA ALA A 47 2.70 1.91 24.78
C ALA A 47 3.48 0.68 24.30
N ARG A 48 3.95 -0.15 25.23
CA ARG A 48 4.67 -1.40 24.92
C ARG A 48 3.79 -2.40 24.14
N TRP A 49 2.52 -2.49 24.50
CA TRP A 49 1.60 -3.37 23.80
C TRP A 49 1.32 -2.93 22.36
N LEU A 50 1.11 -1.63 22.12
CA LEU A 50 0.89 -1.08 20.77
C LEU A 50 2.07 -1.37 19.82
N GLU A 51 3.30 -1.41 20.33
CA GLU A 51 4.47 -1.76 19.52
C GLU A 51 4.47 -3.24 19.08
N GLN A 52 3.72 -4.09 19.78
CA GLN A 52 3.60 -5.51 19.47
C GLN A 52 2.41 -5.86 18.57
N LEU A 53 1.60 -4.87 18.18
CA LEU A 53 0.52 -5.04 17.20
C LEU A 53 1.08 -5.02 15.78
N ASP A 54 1.83 -6.06 15.42
CA ASP A 54 2.52 -6.24 14.15
C ASP A 54 1.84 -7.27 13.21
N GLY A 55 0.70 -7.85 13.64
CA GLY A 55 -0.03 -8.87 12.89
C GLY A 55 0.56 -10.28 12.98
N SER A 56 1.59 -10.50 13.79
CA SER A 56 2.18 -11.83 14.00
C SER A 56 1.30 -12.74 14.86
N ARG A 57 0.43 -12.16 15.69
CA ARG A 57 -0.40 -12.85 16.67
C ARG A 57 -1.88 -12.82 16.32
N GLU A 58 -2.60 -13.86 16.71
CA GLU A 58 -4.04 -13.89 16.63
C GLU A 58 -4.67 -12.93 17.65
N PHE A 59 -5.93 -12.55 17.44
CA PHE A 59 -6.60 -11.54 18.25
C PHE A 59 -6.60 -11.89 19.75
N ALA A 60 -6.82 -13.17 20.09
CA ALA A 60 -6.80 -13.61 21.48
C ALA A 60 -5.40 -13.48 22.11
N ASP A 61 -4.35 -13.83 21.35
CA ASP A 61 -2.97 -13.72 21.82
C ASP A 61 -2.53 -12.26 21.94
N ALA A 62 -2.98 -11.38 21.04
CA ALA A 62 -2.74 -9.95 21.16
C ALA A 62 -3.35 -9.37 22.48
N LEU A 63 -4.49 -9.88 22.93
CA LEU A 63 -5.07 -9.51 24.22
C LEU A 63 -4.31 -10.12 25.41
N ASN A 64 -3.77 -11.35 25.27
CA ASN A 64 -2.91 -11.94 26.30
C ASN A 64 -1.64 -11.11 26.50
N VAL A 65 -1.01 -10.69 25.39
CA VAL A 65 0.16 -9.79 25.43
C VAL A 65 -0.19 -8.44 26.06
N ALA A 66 -1.41 -7.91 25.85
CA ALA A 66 -1.86 -6.71 26.56
C ALA A 66 -1.85 -6.93 28.08
N ALA A 67 -2.39 -8.06 28.54
CA ALA A 67 -2.39 -8.41 29.96
C ALA A 67 -0.96 -8.55 30.53
N ASP A 68 -0.03 -9.17 29.79
CA ASP A 68 1.39 -9.27 30.15
C ASP A 68 2.07 -7.88 30.24
N CYS A 69 1.58 -6.92 29.46
CA CYS A 69 2.00 -5.52 29.56
C CYS A 69 1.31 -4.73 30.69
N GLY A 70 0.40 -5.35 31.43
CA GLY A 70 -0.37 -4.70 32.50
C GLY A 70 -1.62 -3.97 31.99
N VAL A 71 -2.08 -4.24 30.78
CA VAL A 71 -3.29 -3.61 30.19
C VAL A 71 -4.47 -4.55 30.40
N GLU A 72 -5.48 -4.12 31.14
CA GLU A 72 -6.69 -4.92 31.36
C GLU A 72 -7.45 -5.17 30.05
N SER A 73 -8.04 -6.37 29.92
CA SER A 73 -8.77 -6.78 28.71
C SER A 73 -9.85 -5.80 28.24
N PRO A 74 -10.66 -5.17 29.11
CA PRO A 74 -11.63 -4.16 28.66
C PRO A 74 -10.95 -2.93 28.04
N LYS A 75 -9.85 -2.44 28.62
CA LYS A 75 -9.06 -1.33 28.11
C LYS A 75 -8.41 -1.69 26.76
N ALA A 76 -7.81 -2.89 26.67
CA ALA A 76 -7.20 -3.37 25.43
C ALA A 76 -8.22 -3.46 24.29
N ARG A 77 -9.42 -3.97 24.53
CA ARG A 77 -10.49 -4.01 23.53
C ARG A 77 -10.94 -2.62 23.13
N ALA A 78 -11.12 -1.70 24.06
CA ALA A 78 -11.51 -0.32 23.76
C ALA A 78 -10.47 0.39 22.89
N VAL A 79 -9.18 0.16 23.13
CA VAL A 79 -8.09 0.69 22.30
C VAL A 79 -8.13 0.09 20.89
N LEU A 80 -8.31 -1.23 20.74
CA LEU A 80 -8.43 -1.87 19.42
C LEU A 80 -9.65 -1.36 18.65
N ASP A 81 -10.79 -1.18 19.33
CA ASP A 81 -12.01 -0.63 18.73
C ASP A 81 -11.80 0.80 18.26
N LEU A 82 -11.13 1.64 19.05
CA LEU A 82 -10.76 3.01 18.66
C LEU A 82 -9.86 3.02 17.44
N LEU A 83 -8.79 2.21 17.43
CA LEU A 83 -7.88 2.10 16.31
C LEU A 83 -8.58 1.63 15.03
N ALA A 84 -9.53 0.69 15.16
CA ALA A 84 -10.32 0.20 14.04
C ALA A 84 -11.30 1.25 13.50
N GLN A 85 -11.98 1.99 14.38
CA GLN A 85 -12.87 3.08 14.00
C GLN A 85 -12.15 4.21 13.28
N CYS A 86 -10.92 4.52 13.71
CA CYS A 86 -10.09 5.54 13.10
C CYS A 86 -9.28 5.04 11.90
N GLY A 87 -9.48 3.80 11.45
CA GLY A 87 -8.75 3.25 10.31
C GLY A 87 -7.24 3.08 10.54
N ALA A 88 -6.78 3.03 11.80
CA ALA A 88 -5.36 2.94 12.13
C ALA A 88 -4.82 1.51 12.19
N ILE A 89 -5.69 0.51 12.13
CA ILE A 89 -5.35 -0.91 12.24
C ILE A 89 -5.78 -1.67 10.98
N GLU A 90 -5.08 -2.75 10.66
CA GLU A 90 -5.43 -3.69 9.60
C GLU A 90 -5.39 -5.13 10.11
N ASP A 91 -6.03 -6.04 9.37
CA ASP A 91 -5.95 -7.48 9.62
C ASP A 91 -4.85 -8.11 8.76
N ALA A 92 -3.76 -8.54 9.38
CA ALA A 92 -2.68 -9.22 8.68
C ALA A 92 -3.08 -10.58 8.10
N ALA A 93 -4.19 -11.18 8.57
CA ALA A 93 -4.74 -12.42 8.04
C ALA A 93 -5.74 -12.21 6.90
N ALA A 94 -6.11 -10.96 6.58
CA ALA A 94 -7.05 -10.67 5.50
C ALA A 94 -6.60 -11.26 4.17
N ASP A 95 -7.56 -11.64 3.32
CA ASP A 95 -7.25 -12.22 2.01
C ASP A 95 -6.54 -11.21 1.11
N ARG A 96 -5.30 -11.51 0.82
CA ARG A 96 -4.41 -10.76 -0.07
C ARG A 96 -4.10 -11.57 -1.34
N ALA A 97 -5.12 -12.21 -1.91
CA ALA A 97 -4.98 -13.09 -3.09
C ALA A 97 -4.20 -12.41 -4.23
N VAL A 98 -4.46 -11.13 -4.48
CA VAL A 98 -3.76 -10.35 -5.51
C VAL A 98 -2.24 -10.33 -5.30
N LEU A 99 -1.75 -10.41 -4.06
CA LEU A 99 -0.31 -10.42 -3.78
C LEU A 99 0.31 -11.79 -4.00
N ARG A 100 -0.45 -12.88 -3.93
CA ARG A 100 0.05 -14.23 -4.19
C ARG A 100 0.41 -14.45 -5.65
N GLU A 101 -0.22 -13.71 -6.56
CA GLU A 101 0.06 -13.75 -8.00
C GLU A 101 1.32 -12.98 -8.40
N LEU A 102 1.87 -12.19 -7.49
CA LEU A 102 3.05 -11.35 -7.74
C LEU A 102 4.31 -12.02 -7.21
N SER A 103 5.42 -11.82 -7.92
CA SER A 103 6.75 -12.18 -7.42
C SER A 103 7.08 -11.38 -6.15
N THR A 104 8.03 -11.86 -5.35
CA THR A 104 8.50 -11.15 -4.14
C THR A 104 8.97 -9.74 -4.47
N VAL A 105 9.76 -9.59 -5.54
CA VAL A 105 10.28 -8.29 -6.00
C VAL A 105 9.15 -7.32 -6.37
N GLU A 106 8.11 -7.81 -7.04
CA GLU A 106 6.96 -6.94 -7.38
C GLU A 106 6.11 -6.59 -6.17
N ARG A 107 5.98 -7.49 -5.19
CA ARG A 107 5.32 -7.18 -3.90
C ARG A 107 6.07 -6.10 -3.14
N GLU A 108 7.39 -6.20 -3.05
CA GLU A 108 8.25 -5.18 -2.42
C GLU A 108 8.14 -3.83 -3.15
N ARG A 109 8.16 -3.86 -4.48
CA ARG A 109 8.00 -2.64 -5.29
C ARG A 109 6.64 -1.96 -5.07
N LEU A 110 5.56 -2.73 -4.89
CA LEU A 110 4.21 -2.22 -4.66
C LEU A 110 3.90 -1.93 -3.19
N ALA A 111 4.80 -2.23 -2.27
CA ALA A 111 4.57 -2.02 -0.84
C ALA A 111 4.22 -0.54 -0.50
N PRO A 112 4.86 0.49 -1.06
CA PRO A 112 4.46 1.88 -0.83
C PRO A 112 3.06 2.21 -1.36
N ASP A 113 2.68 1.65 -2.51
CA ASP A 113 1.33 1.82 -3.07
C ASP A 113 0.27 1.16 -2.19
N LEU A 114 0.53 -0.07 -1.71
CA LEU A 114 -0.34 -0.77 -0.77
C LEU A 114 -0.52 0.03 0.51
N ALA A 115 0.56 0.54 1.08
CA ALA A 115 0.54 1.36 2.27
C ALA A 115 -0.35 2.61 2.08
N ALA A 116 -0.19 3.32 0.97
CA ALA A 116 -1.02 4.48 0.64
C ALA A 116 -2.50 4.11 0.43
N LEU A 117 -2.78 2.97 -0.25
CA LEU A 117 -4.14 2.48 -0.46
C LEU A 117 -4.81 2.05 0.85
N SER A 118 -4.06 1.43 1.76
CA SER A 118 -4.54 1.01 3.08
C SER A 118 -5.05 2.19 3.91
N VAL A 119 -4.32 3.31 3.88
CA VAL A 119 -4.71 4.53 4.62
C VAL A 119 -5.87 5.25 3.93
N ARG A 120 -5.80 5.44 2.61
CA ARG A 120 -6.79 6.21 1.85
C ARG A 120 -8.20 5.63 1.94
N ASP A 121 -8.33 4.31 1.89
CA ASP A 121 -9.62 3.62 1.83
C ASP A 121 -10.05 3.06 3.20
N ASP A 122 -9.36 3.40 4.30
CA ASP A 122 -9.51 2.82 5.65
C ASP A 122 -9.58 1.29 5.64
N ALA A 123 -8.83 0.69 4.70
CA ALA A 123 -8.94 -0.70 4.36
C ALA A 123 -8.35 -1.61 5.45
N ILE A 124 -9.13 -2.58 5.91
CA ILE A 124 -8.68 -3.60 6.88
C ILE A 124 -7.73 -4.61 6.21
N ASP A 125 -7.84 -4.80 4.90
CA ASP A 125 -7.05 -5.76 4.12
C ASP A 125 -5.67 -5.24 3.69
N GLY A 126 -5.20 -4.13 4.27
CA GLY A 126 -3.92 -3.53 3.90
C GLY A 126 -3.87 -2.98 2.47
N GLY A 127 -5.02 -2.61 1.91
CA GLY A 127 -5.14 -2.06 0.56
C GLY A 127 -5.16 -3.10 -0.55
N ALA A 128 -5.20 -4.39 -0.24
CA ALA A 128 -5.14 -5.48 -1.23
C ALA A 128 -6.32 -5.45 -2.21
N ALA A 129 -7.56 -5.24 -1.74
CA ALA A 129 -8.72 -5.13 -2.62
C ALA A 129 -8.64 -3.89 -3.53
N ALA A 130 -8.13 -2.77 -3.03
CA ALA A 130 -7.92 -1.57 -3.84
C ALA A 130 -6.85 -1.80 -4.92
N LEU A 131 -5.77 -2.50 -4.60
CA LEU A 131 -4.76 -2.90 -5.58
C LEU A 131 -5.34 -3.88 -6.60
N ALA A 132 -6.16 -4.85 -6.19
CA ALA A 132 -6.82 -5.79 -7.10
C ALA A 132 -7.70 -5.05 -8.12
N ARG A 133 -8.52 -4.07 -7.65
CA ARG A 133 -9.32 -3.21 -8.54
C ARG A 133 -8.45 -2.41 -9.50
N ARG A 134 -7.31 -1.88 -9.04
CA ARG A 134 -6.34 -1.14 -9.87
C ARG A 134 -5.73 -2.06 -10.94
N ARG A 135 -5.32 -3.26 -10.57
CA ARG A 135 -4.76 -4.25 -11.50
C ARG A 135 -5.75 -4.71 -12.57
N ALA A 136 -7.03 -4.74 -12.26
CA ALA A 136 -8.07 -5.07 -13.23
C ALA A 136 -8.37 -3.95 -14.25
N ARG A 137 -7.79 -2.75 -14.06
CA ARG A 137 -8.03 -1.60 -14.97
C ARG A 137 -7.14 -1.66 -16.20
N ALA A 138 -7.71 -1.22 -17.33
CA ALA A 138 -7.01 -0.98 -18.58
C ALA A 138 -6.89 0.53 -18.83
N VAL A 139 -5.68 0.99 -19.18
CA VAL A 139 -5.41 2.38 -19.55
C VAL A 139 -4.79 2.42 -20.94
N THR A 140 -5.28 3.31 -21.79
CA THR A 140 -4.67 3.58 -23.10
C THR A 140 -3.99 4.94 -23.08
N VAL A 141 -2.69 4.97 -23.40
CA VAL A 141 -1.88 6.18 -23.56
C VAL A 141 -1.76 6.47 -25.06
N TYR A 142 -2.20 7.62 -25.46
CA TYR A 142 -2.05 8.10 -26.85
C TYR A 142 -0.83 8.99 -26.95
N GLY A 143 0.12 8.61 -27.82
CA GLY A 143 1.43 9.24 -27.96
C GLY A 143 2.46 8.61 -27.00
N ALA A 144 3.60 8.17 -27.56
CA ALA A 144 4.69 7.53 -26.82
C ALA A 144 6.02 8.29 -27.02
N GLY A 145 5.96 9.59 -27.13
CA GLY A 145 7.15 10.43 -26.98
C GLY A 145 7.63 10.43 -25.52
N ARG A 146 8.55 11.33 -25.20
CA ARG A 146 9.18 11.43 -23.88
C ARG A 146 8.21 11.36 -22.70
N ILE A 147 7.07 12.07 -22.77
CA ILE A 147 6.09 12.15 -21.69
C ILE A 147 5.19 10.90 -21.68
N GLY A 148 4.60 10.54 -22.83
CA GLY A 148 3.65 9.42 -22.89
C GLY A 148 4.28 8.08 -22.55
N ALA A 149 5.51 7.82 -22.97
CA ALA A 149 6.25 6.62 -22.59
C ALA A 149 6.52 6.59 -21.09
N SER A 150 6.91 7.70 -20.47
CA SER A 150 7.13 7.80 -19.03
C SER A 150 5.84 7.60 -18.24
N ILE A 151 4.70 8.13 -18.71
CA ILE A 151 3.38 7.89 -18.11
C ILE A 151 3.03 6.39 -18.16
N ALA A 152 3.24 5.72 -19.29
CA ALA A 152 2.98 4.30 -19.43
C ALA A 152 3.80 3.46 -18.42
N VAL A 153 5.08 3.80 -18.25
CA VAL A 153 5.97 3.17 -17.26
C VAL A 153 5.47 3.41 -15.83
N LEU A 154 5.10 4.64 -15.48
CA LEU A 154 4.60 4.98 -14.14
C LEU A 154 3.28 4.30 -13.82
N LEU A 155 2.35 4.23 -14.78
CA LEU A 155 1.09 3.49 -14.62
C LEU A 155 1.32 2.01 -14.36
N ALA A 156 2.21 1.38 -15.11
CA ALA A 156 2.60 -0.01 -14.91
C ALA A 156 3.25 -0.19 -13.53
N ALA A 157 4.19 0.68 -13.17
CA ALA A 157 4.86 0.66 -11.88
C ALA A 157 3.90 0.86 -10.70
N ALA A 158 2.85 1.68 -10.84
CA ALA A 158 1.81 1.87 -9.84
C ALA A 158 0.80 0.71 -9.76
N GLY A 159 0.97 -0.36 -10.54
CA GLY A 159 0.14 -1.55 -10.45
C GLY A 159 -1.11 -1.56 -11.35
N ILE A 160 -1.21 -0.72 -12.38
CA ILE A 160 -2.21 -0.90 -13.44
C ILE A 160 -1.88 -2.19 -14.20
N GLY A 161 -2.86 -3.10 -14.33
CA GLY A 161 -2.62 -4.42 -14.93
C GLY A 161 -2.53 -4.40 -16.45
N TYR A 162 -3.23 -3.48 -17.12
CA TYR A 162 -3.27 -3.39 -18.58
C TYR A 162 -2.93 -1.99 -19.05
N VAL A 163 -1.78 -1.82 -19.71
CA VAL A 163 -1.34 -0.53 -20.27
C VAL A 163 -1.18 -0.68 -21.79
N ARG A 164 -2.04 -0.03 -22.54
CA ARG A 164 -1.95 0.01 -24.01
C ARG A 164 -1.34 1.34 -24.42
N VAL A 165 -0.36 1.31 -25.31
CA VAL A 165 0.23 2.51 -25.89
C VAL A 165 -0.11 2.58 -27.37
N LYS A 166 -0.55 3.73 -27.87
CA LYS A 166 -0.86 3.97 -29.26
C LYS A 166 -0.01 5.10 -29.85
N ASP A 167 0.97 4.74 -30.66
CA ASP A 167 1.82 5.67 -31.42
C ASP A 167 2.41 4.95 -32.63
N GLN A 168 2.25 5.52 -33.80
CA GLN A 168 2.75 4.93 -35.06
C GLN A 168 4.15 5.42 -35.44
N GLY A 169 4.68 6.42 -34.72
CA GLY A 169 5.99 7.00 -35.02
C GLY A 169 7.17 6.10 -34.64
N LEU A 170 8.34 6.42 -35.17
CA LEU A 170 9.60 5.81 -34.78
C LEU A 170 10.23 6.63 -33.62
N THR A 171 10.93 5.94 -32.74
CA THR A 171 11.68 6.54 -31.64
C THR A 171 12.84 7.38 -32.17
N ARG A 172 12.90 8.63 -31.74
CA ARG A 172 13.96 9.59 -32.06
C ARG A 172 14.74 9.93 -30.77
N PRO A 173 15.94 10.51 -30.89
CA PRO A 173 16.70 10.94 -29.70
C PRO A 173 15.94 11.86 -28.76
N ALA A 174 15.02 12.70 -29.27
CA ALA A 174 14.17 13.59 -28.48
C ALA A 174 13.10 12.84 -27.65
N ASP A 175 12.78 11.59 -27.97
CA ASP A 175 11.78 10.77 -27.25
C ASP A 175 12.39 10.04 -26.06
N LEU A 176 13.72 10.01 -25.93
CA LEU A 176 14.40 9.29 -24.87
C LEU A 176 14.20 9.95 -23.49
N ALA A 177 13.95 9.14 -22.48
CA ALA A 177 13.83 9.60 -21.09
C ALA A 177 14.26 8.48 -20.11
N PRO A 178 14.84 8.82 -18.94
CA PRO A 178 15.28 7.82 -17.96
C PRO A 178 14.16 6.87 -17.52
N ALA A 179 12.94 7.40 -17.32
CA ALA A 179 11.76 6.62 -16.95
C ALA A 179 10.87 6.25 -18.16
N GLY A 180 11.40 6.23 -19.36
CA GLY A 180 10.65 5.97 -20.58
C GLY A 180 11.42 5.07 -21.54
N ILE A 181 11.48 5.51 -22.80
CA ILE A 181 12.18 4.80 -23.86
C ILE A 181 13.70 4.95 -23.67
N ALA A 182 14.41 3.83 -23.69
CA ALA A 182 15.86 3.79 -23.55
C ALA A 182 16.56 3.89 -24.92
N PHE A 183 17.86 4.17 -24.89
CA PHE A 183 18.70 4.42 -26.08
C PHE A 183 18.73 3.23 -27.07
N ASP A 184 18.68 1.99 -26.56
CA ASP A 184 18.65 0.76 -27.37
C ASP A 184 17.36 0.59 -28.21
N GLN A 185 16.40 1.48 -28.02
CA GLN A 185 15.11 1.48 -28.72
C GLN A 185 15.01 2.55 -29.84
N LEU A 186 16.10 3.22 -30.17
CA LEU A 186 16.13 4.15 -31.31
C LEU A 186 15.69 3.43 -32.59
N ASP A 187 15.00 4.18 -33.47
CA ASP A 187 14.44 3.71 -34.74
C ASP A 187 13.42 2.54 -34.63
N ARG A 188 13.02 2.17 -33.43
CA ARG A 188 11.90 1.24 -33.18
C ARG A 188 10.58 2.00 -33.11
N ARG A 189 9.46 1.30 -33.34
CA ARG A 189 8.14 1.88 -33.11
C ARG A 189 8.01 2.36 -31.66
N ARG A 190 7.53 3.59 -31.50
CA ARG A 190 7.41 4.21 -30.16
C ARG A 190 6.45 3.45 -29.24
N ASP A 191 5.31 2.95 -29.75
CA ASP A 191 4.38 2.11 -28.97
C ASP A 191 5.06 0.86 -28.43
N THR A 192 5.78 0.14 -29.29
CA THR A 192 6.53 -1.06 -28.91
C THR A 192 7.63 -0.79 -27.91
N ALA A 193 8.38 0.30 -28.11
CA ALA A 193 9.45 0.73 -27.21
C ALA A 193 8.91 1.12 -25.82
N ALA A 194 7.80 1.86 -25.76
CA ALA A 194 7.15 2.24 -24.53
C ALA A 194 6.54 1.03 -23.79
N ALA A 195 5.89 0.10 -24.50
CA ALA A 195 5.39 -1.13 -23.91
C ALA A 195 6.52 -2.00 -23.32
N ARG A 196 7.68 -2.05 -24.02
CA ARG A 196 8.88 -2.73 -23.50
C ARG A 196 9.41 -2.06 -22.22
N ALA A 197 9.43 -0.73 -22.18
CA ALA A 197 9.83 0.02 -21.00
C ALA A 197 8.89 -0.24 -19.81
N ALA A 198 7.57 -0.26 -20.03
CA ALA A 198 6.58 -0.59 -19.01
C ALA A 198 6.76 -2.00 -18.44
N ARG A 199 6.99 -3.01 -19.29
CA ARG A 199 7.27 -4.39 -18.86
C ARG A 199 8.59 -4.54 -18.09
N ARG A 200 9.61 -3.73 -18.40
CA ARG A 200 10.85 -3.71 -17.59
C ARG A 200 10.62 -3.18 -16.18
N ALA A 201 9.76 -2.18 -16.04
CA ALA A 201 9.44 -1.59 -14.72
C ALA A 201 8.48 -2.46 -13.91
N ALA A 202 7.57 -3.18 -14.57
CA ALA A 202 6.56 -4.03 -13.95
C ALA A 202 6.32 -5.28 -14.81
N PRO A 203 7.05 -6.39 -14.57
CA PRO A 203 6.97 -7.61 -15.38
C PRO A 203 5.57 -8.23 -15.44
N SER A 204 4.73 -8.05 -14.43
CA SER A 204 3.36 -8.56 -14.37
C SER A 204 2.34 -7.72 -15.15
N VAL A 205 2.74 -6.57 -15.75
CA VAL A 205 1.84 -5.76 -16.57
C VAL A 205 1.63 -6.38 -17.94
N THR A 206 0.39 -6.37 -18.43
CA THR A 206 0.11 -6.59 -19.84
C THR A 206 0.25 -5.27 -20.57
N ALA A 207 1.39 -5.05 -21.23
CA ALA A 207 1.64 -3.83 -21.98
C ALA A 207 1.74 -4.12 -23.48
N ALA A 208 1.00 -3.33 -24.32
CA ALA A 208 0.93 -3.46 -25.76
C ALA A 208 0.85 -2.09 -26.46
#